data_8b3a4600b99f56fc8da31bd9612e18be
#
_entry.id   8b3a4600b99f56fc8da31bd9612e18be
#
_cell.length_a   1.000
_cell.length_b   1.000
_cell.length_c   1.000
_cell.angle_alpha   90.00
_cell.angle_beta   90.00
_cell.angle_gamma   90.00
#
_symmetry.space_group_name_H-M   'P 1'
#
loop_
_entity.id
_entity.type
_entity.pdbx_description
1 polymer ?
#
loop_
_entity_poly.entity_id
_entity_poly.type
_entity_poly.pdbx_seq_one_letter_code
_entity_poly.pdbx_strand_id
1 'polypeptide(L)'
;GKYIAKGSADKPGGMKIGNLYFSYKMENIDKVVDEKTLKGWAIFESYSQTGLKDSWSTPRELAFYPNVKFEGIAFRYNKKTNKVVLSAHYEDGPGYTAAKIYLAQITPKGTVEVGTMERPLGHDSRDQSLFVDDDNTAYLLSATNTNSDINIYKLDESWTKPVSLVNTICKGEHRETPAIIKKDGEYYFFSSKASGWYPSQTMYASTTDLGGAWTSLREIGNNSTFGAQFNNIRRIGTDKSTYGVWSYHWGAQYHHKDPDGNFPRVSVASFNQGYASMDYYRYLEFDEKYGIIPVQNGKNLTLNMPVTSQVSGAKGVKADCITDGADLNSSDFFQKSSNSPVGAPHLFVVDMQKNAKISEINLSTRLVNGSEAAYKYTVEGSQDGKSYKMLIDGRTNWQVGFQILPIEDATPYRYLRLRVYGVVNVHTNNSAMWADGIYEFAAFGMPQ
;
A
#
# COMPACT_ATOMS: atom_id res chain seq x y z
N GLY A 1 2.12 4.80 8.05
CA GLY A 1 2.38 5.29 9.41
C GLY A 1 2.40 4.15 10.42
N LYS A 2 3.05 4.39 11.54
CA LYS A 2 3.04 3.46 12.65
C LYS A 2 1.77 3.66 13.48
N TYR A 3 1.04 2.58 13.72
CA TYR A 3 -0.19 2.62 14.50
C TYR A 3 0.12 2.72 15.98
N ILE A 4 -0.52 3.68 16.67
CA ILE A 4 -0.44 3.84 18.12
C ILE A 4 -1.86 3.65 18.67
N ALA A 5 -2.06 2.61 19.47
CA ALA A 5 -3.33 2.42 20.16
C ALA A 5 -3.46 3.45 21.29
N LYS A 6 -4.58 4.17 21.35
CA LYS A 6 -4.95 5.00 22.51
C LYS A 6 -5.52 4.11 23.61
N GLY A 7 -4.85 4.10 24.76
CA GLY A 7 -5.25 3.32 25.92
C GLY A 7 -4.68 1.89 25.93
N SER A 8 -4.71 1.27 27.09
CA SER A 8 -4.15 -0.06 27.33
C SER A 8 -5.17 -1.20 27.18
N ALA A 9 -6.41 -0.89 26.83
CA ALA A 9 -7.45 -1.91 26.70
C ALA A 9 -7.32 -2.66 25.38
N ASP A 10 -7.30 -4.00 25.44
CA ASP A 10 -7.45 -4.86 24.27
C ASP A 10 -8.78 -4.54 23.59
N LYS A 11 -8.73 -4.41 22.26
CA LYS A 11 -9.94 -4.21 21.44
C LYS A 11 -10.47 -5.56 20.99
N PRO A 12 -11.81 -5.72 20.94
CA PRO A 12 -12.39 -6.90 20.32
C PRO A 12 -11.93 -7.03 18.86
N GLY A 13 -11.41 -8.22 18.51
CA GLY A 13 -11.07 -8.57 17.15
C GLY A 13 -12.19 -9.34 16.45
N GLY A 14 -12.00 -9.62 15.15
CA GLY A 14 -12.96 -10.39 14.36
C GLY A 14 -14.23 -9.62 13.99
N MET A 15 -15.25 -10.36 13.60
CA MET A 15 -16.57 -9.84 13.21
C MET A 15 -17.59 -10.12 14.30
N LYS A 16 -18.30 -9.11 14.78
CA LYS A 16 -19.40 -9.33 15.70
C LYS A 16 -20.66 -9.72 14.92
N ILE A 17 -21.17 -10.94 15.18
CA ILE A 17 -22.39 -11.45 14.57
C ILE A 17 -23.29 -11.93 15.71
N GLY A 18 -24.41 -11.26 15.91
CA GLY A 18 -25.24 -11.50 17.10
C GLY A 18 -24.47 -11.14 18.37
N ASN A 19 -24.38 -12.10 19.31
CA ASN A 19 -23.70 -11.93 20.59
C ASN A 19 -22.27 -12.48 20.61
N LEU A 20 -21.77 -12.97 19.48
CA LEU A 20 -20.45 -13.58 19.38
C LEU A 20 -19.57 -12.84 18.39
N TYR A 21 -18.27 -12.99 18.61
CA TYR A 21 -17.23 -12.55 17.67
C TYR A 21 -16.72 -13.78 16.91
N PHE A 22 -16.56 -13.64 15.59
CA PHE A 22 -16.07 -14.69 14.69
C PHE A 22 -14.79 -14.24 14.01
N SER A 23 -13.87 -15.17 13.86
CA SER A 23 -12.63 -14.98 13.11
C SER A 23 -12.50 -16.06 12.07
N TYR A 24 -12.27 -15.67 10.83
CA TYR A 24 -12.09 -16.59 9.70
C TYR A 24 -10.71 -16.41 9.11
N LYS A 25 -10.12 -17.51 8.71
CA LYS A 25 -8.86 -17.52 7.98
C LYS A 25 -8.84 -18.63 6.94
N MET A 26 -8.07 -18.43 5.91
CA MET A 26 -7.77 -19.44 4.91
C MET A 26 -6.26 -19.60 4.86
N GLU A 27 -5.77 -20.81 5.10
CA GLU A 27 -4.35 -21.10 5.24
C GLU A 27 -3.92 -22.22 4.31
N ASN A 28 -2.69 -22.08 3.80
CA ASN A 28 -2.00 -23.16 3.11
C ASN A 28 -1.43 -24.13 4.16
N ILE A 29 -1.88 -25.37 4.13
CA ILE A 29 -1.52 -26.40 5.12
C ILE A 29 -1.13 -27.71 4.45
N ASP A 30 -0.43 -28.55 5.22
CA ASP A 30 -0.28 -29.97 4.92
C ASP A 30 -1.31 -30.75 5.73
N LYS A 31 -2.09 -31.60 5.07
CA LYS A 31 -3.12 -32.40 5.71
C LYS A 31 -2.97 -33.87 5.34
N VAL A 32 -3.07 -34.74 6.33
CA VAL A 32 -3.07 -36.18 6.11
C VAL A 32 -4.49 -36.62 5.78
N VAL A 33 -4.68 -37.17 4.59
CA VAL A 33 -5.95 -37.72 4.10
C VAL A 33 -5.67 -39.11 3.54
N ASP A 34 -6.33 -40.16 4.10
CA ASP A 34 -6.13 -41.55 3.68
C ASP A 34 -4.66 -41.99 3.65
N GLU A 35 -3.93 -41.68 4.73
CA GLU A 35 -2.50 -41.99 4.93
C GLU A 35 -1.54 -41.23 4.01
N LYS A 36 -2.04 -40.29 3.18
CA LYS A 36 -1.22 -39.44 2.32
C LYS A 36 -1.21 -38.01 2.84
N THR A 37 -0.06 -37.38 2.78
CA THR A 37 0.06 -35.93 3.08
C THR A 37 -0.23 -35.13 1.83
N LEU A 38 -1.26 -34.31 1.88
CA LEU A 38 -1.66 -33.41 0.80
C LEU A 38 -1.37 -31.96 1.19
N LYS A 39 -0.81 -31.21 0.26
CA LYS A 39 -0.73 -29.75 0.38
C LYS A 39 -2.00 -29.13 -0.16
N GLY A 40 -2.53 -28.14 0.54
CA GLY A 40 -3.73 -27.47 0.10
C GLY A 40 -4.11 -26.30 1.01
N TRP A 41 -5.27 -25.78 0.78
CA TRP A 41 -5.80 -24.63 1.52
C TRP A 41 -7.02 -25.02 2.32
N ALA A 42 -7.06 -24.61 3.58
CA ALA A 42 -8.16 -24.86 4.48
C ALA A 42 -8.79 -23.56 4.99
N ILE A 43 -10.11 -23.60 5.18
CA ILE A 43 -10.88 -22.52 5.78
C ILE A 43 -11.12 -22.89 7.23
N PHE A 44 -10.79 -21.94 8.13
CA PHE A 44 -10.96 -22.12 9.58
C PHE A 44 -11.88 -21.05 10.16
N GLU A 45 -12.66 -21.44 11.14
CA GLU A 45 -13.52 -20.59 11.94
C GLU A 45 -13.14 -20.68 13.41
N SER A 46 -13.03 -19.54 14.08
CA SER A 46 -12.97 -19.45 15.54
C SER A 46 -14.04 -18.47 16.01
N TYR A 47 -14.50 -18.63 17.25
CA TYR A 47 -15.45 -17.72 17.85
C TYR A 47 -15.06 -17.39 19.29
N SER A 48 -15.60 -16.26 19.77
CA SER A 48 -15.32 -15.73 21.10
C SER A 48 -16.52 -14.95 21.62
N GLN A 49 -16.73 -14.97 22.93
CA GLN A 49 -17.76 -14.17 23.57
C GLN A 49 -17.37 -12.69 23.68
N THR A 50 -16.07 -12.39 23.79
CA THR A 50 -15.56 -11.04 24.04
C THR A 50 -14.77 -10.46 22.87
N GLY A 51 -14.26 -11.29 21.97
CA GLY A 51 -13.36 -10.90 20.90
C GLY A 51 -11.94 -10.53 21.36
N LEU A 52 -11.68 -10.61 22.67
CA LEU A 52 -10.39 -10.24 23.24
C LEU A 52 -9.35 -11.35 23.03
N LYS A 53 -8.08 -10.98 23.13
CA LYS A 53 -6.97 -11.93 23.07
C LYS A 53 -7.18 -13.04 24.09
N ASP A 54 -6.81 -14.26 23.74
CA ASP A 54 -6.91 -15.46 24.56
C ASP A 54 -8.34 -15.94 24.88
N SER A 55 -9.37 -15.32 24.29
CA SER A 55 -10.78 -15.71 24.47
C SER A 55 -11.34 -16.60 23.35
N TRP A 56 -10.53 -16.91 22.34
CA TRP A 56 -10.96 -17.58 21.13
C TRP A 56 -11.02 -19.08 21.25
N SER A 57 -12.06 -19.68 20.68
CA SER A 57 -12.17 -21.13 20.54
C SER A 57 -11.03 -21.69 19.68
N THR A 58 -10.77 -22.99 19.81
CA THR A 58 -9.90 -23.71 18.87
C THR A 58 -10.45 -23.56 17.45
N PRO A 59 -9.61 -23.23 16.45
CA PRO A 59 -10.06 -23.13 15.07
C PRO A 59 -10.69 -24.44 14.58
N ARG A 60 -11.86 -24.34 13.97
CA ARG A 60 -12.57 -25.46 13.35
C ARG A 60 -12.36 -25.42 11.84
N GLU A 61 -11.89 -26.50 11.26
CA GLU A 61 -11.75 -26.63 9.81
C GLU A 61 -13.14 -26.76 9.17
N LEU A 62 -13.44 -25.90 8.22
CA LEU A 62 -14.72 -25.87 7.49
C LEU A 62 -14.64 -26.55 6.14
N ALA A 63 -13.49 -26.43 5.46
CA ALA A 63 -13.25 -26.95 4.12
C ALA A 63 -11.76 -27.12 3.87
N PHE A 64 -11.39 -28.04 2.98
CA PHE A 64 -10.02 -28.23 2.53
C PHE A 64 -10.00 -28.49 1.03
N TYR A 65 -9.12 -27.74 0.33
CA TYR A 65 -8.93 -27.83 -1.12
C TYR A 65 -7.49 -28.24 -1.42
N PRO A 66 -7.24 -29.50 -1.82
CA PRO A 66 -5.89 -29.96 -2.14
C PRO A 66 -5.39 -29.46 -3.49
N ASN A 67 -4.09 -29.24 -3.59
CA ASN A 67 -3.38 -28.94 -4.84
C ASN A 67 -3.90 -27.70 -5.57
N VAL A 68 -4.30 -26.68 -4.83
CA VAL A 68 -4.81 -25.41 -5.36
C VAL A 68 -4.06 -24.25 -4.77
N LYS A 69 -4.33 -23.04 -5.29
CA LYS A 69 -3.76 -21.80 -4.81
C LYS A 69 -4.86 -20.75 -4.69
N PHE A 70 -4.83 -20.00 -3.61
CA PHE A 70 -5.70 -18.85 -3.39
C PHE A 70 -4.89 -17.61 -3.11
N GLU A 71 -5.34 -16.48 -3.67
CA GLU A 71 -4.76 -15.16 -3.43
C GLU A 71 -5.87 -14.12 -3.19
N GLY A 72 -5.52 -13.02 -2.54
CA GLY A 72 -6.47 -11.93 -2.32
C GLY A 72 -7.65 -12.33 -1.45
N ILE A 73 -7.41 -13.14 -0.43
CA ILE A 73 -8.45 -13.72 0.43
C ILE A 73 -9.06 -12.64 1.31
N ALA A 74 -10.40 -12.54 1.30
CA ALA A 74 -11.14 -11.61 2.15
C ALA A 74 -12.44 -12.23 2.64
N PHE A 75 -12.81 -11.85 3.86
CA PHE A 75 -14.07 -12.25 4.51
C PHE A 75 -14.89 -11.01 4.82
N ARG A 76 -16.18 -11.03 4.43
CA ARG A 76 -17.10 -9.91 4.67
C ARG A 76 -18.45 -10.42 5.19
N TYR A 77 -19.00 -9.73 6.18
CA TYR A 77 -20.32 -10.04 6.71
C TYR A 77 -21.41 -9.44 5.82
N ASN A 78 -22.35 -10.30 5.39
CA ASN A 78 -23.55 -9.90 4.67
C ASN A 78 -24.72 -9.80 5.66
N LYS A 79 -25.10 -8.59 6.02
CA LYS A 79 -26.12 -8.35 7.05
C LYS A 79 -27.52 -8.82 6.65
N LYS A 80 -27.84 -8.90 5.35
CA LYS A 80 -29.15 -9.38 4.89
C LYS A 80 -29.31 -10.90 5.03
N THR A 81 -28.25 -11.66 4.82
CA THR A 81 -28.28 -13.11 4.90
C THR A 81 -27.77 -13.66 6.22
N ASN A 82 -27.15 -12.84 7.07
CA ASN A 82 -26.46 -13.24 8.30
C ASN A 82 -25.36 -14.29 8.06
N LYS A 83 -24.72 -14.22 6.90
CA LYS A 83 -23.61 -15.12 6.52
C LYS A 83 -22.36 -14.32 6.22
N VAL A 84 -21.22 -15.00 6.33
CA VAL A 84 -19.93 -14.42 5.97
C VAL A 84 -19.58 -14.86 4.55
N VAL A 85 -19.19 -13.91 3.70
CA VAL A 85 -18.80 -14.19 2.32
C VAL A 85 -17.29 -14.15 2.21
N LEU A 86 -16.74 -15.25 1.68
CA LEU A 86 -15.34 -15.41 1.34
C LEU A 86 -15.16 -15.15 -0.13
N SER A 87 -14.21 -14.27 -0.47
CA SER A 87 -13.78 -14.02 -1.86
C SER A 87 -12.28 -14.26 -1.99
N ALA A 88 -11.87 -14.88 -3.10
CA ALA A 88 -10.47 -15.13 -3.41
C ALA A 88 -10.26 -15.38 -4.91
N HIS A 89 -9.06 -15.10 -5.38
CA HIS A 89 -8.56 -15.56 -6.66
C HIS A 89 -8.16 -17.04 -6.53
N TYR A 90 -8.67 -17.88 -7.42
CA TYR A 90 -8.47 -19.32 -7.40
C TYR A 90 -7.67 -19.81 -8.62
N GLU A 91 -6.67 -20.64 -8.35
CA GLU A 91 -5.89 -21.34 -9.37
C GLU A 91 -5.81 -22.84 -9.04
N ASP A 92 -5.97 -23.68 -10.05
CA ASP A 92 -5.96 -25.14 -9.92
C ASP A 92 -4.73 -25.82 -10.53
N GLY A 93 -3.71 -25.03 -10.87
CA GLY A 93 -2.46 -25.53 -11.47
C GLY A 93 -1.32 -24.53 -11.31
N PRO A 94 -0.13 -24.83 -11.86
CA PRO A 94 0.98 -23.90 -11.85
C PRO A 94 0.68 -22.66 -12.73
N GLY A 95 1.10 -21.50 -12.26
CA GLY A 95 0.85 -20.24 -12.96
C GLY A 95 -0.53 -19.68 -12.67
N TYR A 96 -1.03 -18.86 -13.59
CA TYR A 96 -2.27 -18.09 -13.44
C TYR A 96 -3.22 -18.32 -14.63
N THR A 97 -3.27 -19.56 -15.14
CA THR A 97 -4.02 -19.91 -16.35
C THR A 97 -5.49 -20.20 -16.10
N ALA A 98 -5.84 -20.74 -14.93
CA ALA A 98 -7.25 -20.95 -14.57
C ALA A 98 -7.98 -19.63 -14.43
N ALA A 99 -7.39 -18.69 -13.69
CA ALA A 99 -7.88 -17.33 -13.51
C ALA A 99 -9.37 -17.31 -13.13
N LYS A 100 -9.70 -18.00 -12.04
CA LYS A 100 -11.07 -18.17 -11.55
C LYS A 100 -11.32 -17.35 -10.30
N ILE A 101 -12.57 -16.97 -10.08
CA ILE A 101 -13.03 -16.38 -8.82
C ILE A 101 -13.61 -17.48 -7.92
N TYR A 102 -13.29 -17.40 -6.65
CA TYR A 102 -13.91 -18.19 -5.60
C TYR A 102 -14.77 -17.28 -4.72
N LEU A 103 -16.08 -17.55 -4.71
CA LEU A 103 -17.05 -16.85 -3.87
C LEU A 103 -17.87 -17.88 -3.12
N ALA A 104 -17.88 -17.83 -1.79
CA ALA A 104 -18.58 -18.77 -0.95
C ALA A 104 -19.23 -18.09 0.25
N GLN A 105 -20.34 -18.67 0.72
CA GLN A 105 -21.00 -18.27 1.96
C GLN A 105 -20.59 -19.20 3.09
N ILE A 106 -20.37 -18.64 4.26
CA ILE A 106 -20.12 -19.38 5.51
C ILE A 106 -21.24 -19.03 6.48
N THR A 107 -22.00 -20.05 6.88
CA THR A 107 -22.97 -19.92 7.98
C THR A 107 -22.19 -19.94 9.30
N PRO A 108 -22.28 -18.91 10.15
CA PRO A 108 -21.59 -18.90 11.44
C PRO A 108 -21.94 -20.16 12.25
N LYS A 109 -20.91 -20.87 12.75
CA LYS A 109 -21.00 -22.19 13.39
C LYS A 109 -21.56 -23.29 12.48
N GLY A 110 -21.65 -23.05 11.19
CA GLY A 110 -22.22 -23.97 10.20
C GLY A 110 -21.20 -24.44 9.16
N THR A 111 -21.61 -24.39 7.92
CA THR A 111 -20.89 -24.93 6.78
C THR A 111 -20.56 -23.87 5.73
N VAL A 112 -19.67 -24.22 4.81
CA VAL A 112 -19.34 -23.43 3.63
C VAL A 112 -20.21 -23.90 2.47
N GLU A 113 -20.83 -22.94 1.77
CA GLU A 113 -21.55 -23.16 0.52
C GLU A 113 -20.88 -22.35 -0.59
N VAL A 114 -20.32 -23.04 -1.59
CA VAL A 114 -19.67 -22.41 -2.72
C VAL A 114 -20.72 -21.91 -3.70
N GLY A 115 -20.71 -20.61 -4.01
CA GLY A 115 -21.57 -20.01 -5.02
C GLY A 115 -20.92 -19.98 -6.39
N THR A 116 -19.65 -19.61 -6.47
CA THR A 116 -18.90 -19.51 -7.72
C THR A 116 -17.47 -19.99 -7.50
N MET A 117 -16.98 -20.85 -8.37
CA MET A 117 -15.61 -21.33 -8.42
C MET A 117 -15.21 -21.55 -9.88
N GLU A 118 -15.30 -20.47 -10.65
CA GLU A 118 -15.09 -20.47 -12.10
C GLU A 118 -14.77 -19.05 -12.58
N ARG A 119 -14.57 -18.87 -13.86
CA ARG A 119 -14.41 -17.53 -14.45
C ARG A 119 -15.73 -16.77 -14.36
N PRO A 120 -15.76 -15.54 -13.80
CA PRO A 120 -17.00 -14.79 -13.68
C PRO A 120 -17.53 -14.40 -15.07
N LEU A 121 -18.74 -14.87 -15.39
CA LEU A 121 -19.37 -14.69 -16.72
C LEU A 121 -18.42 -15.02 -17.90
N GLY A 122 -17.51 -15.99 -17.70
CA GLY A 122 -16.57 -16.46 -18.71
C GLY A 122 -15.28 -15.67 -18.86
N HIS A 123 -15.12 -14.56 -18.12
CA HIS A 123 -13.90 -13.74 -18.16
C HIS A 123 -12.84 -14.22 -17.17
N ASP A 124 -11.57 -14.10 -17.56
CA ASP A 124 -10.49 -14.38 -16.61
C ASP A 124 -10.54 -13.40 -15.43
N SER A 125 -10.14 -13.88 -14.26
CA SER A 125 -10.18 -13.11 -13.01
C SER A 125 -8.93 -13.37 -12.19
N ARG A 126 -8.23 -12.30 -11.81
CA ARG A 126 -7.03 -12.37 -10.99
C ARG A 126 -7.20 -11.55 -9.74
N ASP A 127 -6.44 -10.48 -9.55
CA ASP A 127 -6.64 -9.58 -8.41
C ASP A 127 -8.09 -9.12 -8.35
N GLN A 128 -8.68 -9.21 -7.18
CA GLN A 128 -10.10 -8.93 -7.01
C GLN A 128 -10.41 -8.42 -5.61
N SER A 129 -11.52 -7.75 -5.49
CA SER A 129 -12.12 -7.39 -4.21
C SER A 129 -13.62 -7.20 -4.37
N LEU A 130 -14.33 -7.15 -3.25
CA LEU A 130 -15.75 -6.82 -3.25
C LEU A 130 -15.94 -5.38 -2.77
N PHE A 131 -16.86 -4.69 -3.42
CA PHE A 131 -17.41 -3.42 -2.95
C PHE A 131 -18.88 -3.60 -2.61
N VAL A 132 -19.30 -3.16 -1.43
CA VAL A 132 -20.69 -3.23 -0.98
C VAL A 132 -21.26 -1.82 -0.96
N ASP A 133 -22.29 -1.59 -1.77
CA ASP A 133 -22.97 -0.30 -1.84
C ASP A 133 -23.96 -0.11 -0.68
N ASP A 134 -24.49 1.08 -0.54
CA ASP A 134 -25.38 1.48 0.55
C ASP A 134 -26.67 0.64 0.64
N ASP A 135 -27.13 0.11 -0.48
CA ASP A 135 -28.30 -0.78 -0.58
C ASP A 135 -27.99 -2.27 -0.33
N ASN A 136 -26.78 -2.56 0.14
CA ASN A 136 -26.27 -3.92 0.36
C ASN A 136 -25.99 -4.73 -0.94
N THR A 137 -26.07 -4.12 -2.10
CA THR A 137 -25.63 -4.75 -3.34
C THR A 137 -24.13 -4.83 -3.35
N ALA A 138 -23.57 -6.02 -3.55
CA ALA A 138 -22.15 -6.21 -3.71
C ALA A 138 -21.74 -6.26 -5.18
N TYR A 139 -20.56 -5.73 -5.45
CA TYR A 139 -19.92 -5.74 -6.75
C TYR A 139 -18.55 -6.42 -6.64
N LEU A 140 -18.26 -7.29 -7.58
CA LEU A 140 -16.94 -7.89 -7.74
C LEU A 140 -16.11 -6.99 -8.67
N LEU A 141 -14.97 -6.55 -8.17
CA LEU A 141 -13.96 -5.81 -8.94
C LEU A 141 -12.87 -6.80 -9.30
N SER A 142 -12.57 -6.98 -10.56
CA SER A 142 -11.67 -8.04 -11.00
C SER A 142 -10.77 -7.61 -12.14
N ALA A 143 -9.47 -7.81 -11.95
CA ALA A 143 -8.50 -7.70 -13.05
C ALA A 143 -8.75 -8.82 -14.07
N THR A 144 -8.82 -8.46 -15.33
CA THR A 144 -9.19 -9.32 -16.45
C THR A 144 -8.34 -9.03 -17.69
N ASN A 145 -8.53 -9.80 -18.76
CA ASN A 145 -7.76 -9.68 -20.00
C ASN A 145 -6.24 -9.73 -19.76
N THR A 146 -5.79 -10.74 -19.02
CA THR A 146 -4.38 -10.87 -18.61
C THR A 146 -3.88 -9.61 -17.88
N ASN A 147 -4.67 -9.15 -16.89
CA ASN A 147 -4.40 -7.97 -16.07
C ASN A 147 -4.36 -6.63 -16.82
N SER A 148 -4.94 -6.54 -18.02
CA SER A 148 -4.97 -5.27 -18.74
C SER A 148 -6.14 -4.37 -18.35
N ASP A 149 -7.28 -4.96 -17.96
CA ASP A 149 -8.54 -4.25 -17.70
C ASP A 149 -9.09 -4.59 -16.30
N ILE A 150 -10.05 -3.80 -15.84
CA ILE A 150 -10.80 -4.08 -14.61
C ILE A 150 -12.29 -4.22 -14.94
N ASN A 151 -12.86 -5.37 -14.63
CA ASN A 151 -14.31 -5.61 -14.73
C ASN A 151 -15.00 -5.34 -13.40
N ILE A 152 -16.20 -4.78 -13.47
CA ILE A 152 -17.10 -4.57 -12.33
C ILE A 152 -18.34 -5.43 -12.59
N TYR A 153 -18.54 -6.44 -11.74
CA TYR A 153 -19.71 -7.33 -11.82
C TYR A 153 -20.67 -7.03 -10.68
N LYS A 154 -21.95 -6.98 -10.97
CA LYS A 154 -23.00 -7.02 -9.94
C LYS A 154 -23.16 -8.47 -9.48
N LEU A 155 -23.22 -8.67 -8.18
CA LEU A 155 -23.47 -9.97 -7.56
C LEU A 155 -24.93 -10.09 -7.14
N ASP A 156 -25.38 -11.34 -6.94
CA ASP A 156 -26.70 -11.63 -6.38
C ASP A 156 -26.79 -11.26 -4.89
N GLU A 157 -27.95 -11.45 -4.26
CA GLU A 157 -28.17 -11.13 -2.86
C GLU A 157 -27.24 -11.89 -1.90
N SER A 158 -26.78 -13.07 -2.29
CA SER A 158 -25.84 -13.87 -1.49
C SER A 158 -24.40 -13.37 -1.57
N TRP A 159 -24.09 -12.46 -2.49
CA TRP A 159 -22.74 -11.97 -2.85
C TRP A 159 -21.82 -13.06 -3.39
N THR A 160 -22.39 -14.14 -3.90
CA THR A 160 -21.58 -15.29 -4.36
C THR A 160 -21.76 -15.65 -5.81
N LYS A 161 -22.66 -14.98 -6.54
CA LYS A 161 -22.91 -15.25 -7.96
C LYS A 161 -22.91 -13.98 -8.79
N PRO A 162 -22.00 -13.81 -9.76
CA PRO A 162 -22.09 -12.72 -10.72
C PRO A 162 -23.35 -12.82 -11.56
N VAL A 163 -24.12 -11.73 -11.62
CA VAL A 163 -25.37 -11.67 -12.40
C VAL A 163 -25.26 -10.81 -13.66
N SER A 164 -24.40 -9.78 -13.64
CA SER A 164 -24.17 -8.94 -14.82
C SER A 164 -22.81 -8.27 -14.78
N LEU A 165 -22.25 -8.00 -15.95
CA LEU A 165 -21.10 -7.14 -16.13
C LEU A 165 -21.60 -5.69 -16.20
N VAL A 166 -21.30 -4.89 -15.16
CA VAL A 166 -21.77 -3.51 -15.04
C VAL A 166 -20.92 -2.57 -15.89
N ASN A 167 -19.61 -2.78 -15.87
CA ASN A 167 -18.65 -1.94 -16.57
C ASN A 167 -17.30 -2.64 -16.72
N THR A 168 -16.52 -2.19 -17.69
CA THR A 168 -15.09 -2.48 -17.81
C THR A 168 -14.36 -1.15 -17.81
N ILE A 169 -13.50 -0.94 -16.83
CA ILE A 169 -12.77 0.30 -16.63
C ILE A 169 -11.26 0.07 -16.72
N CYS A 170 -10.49 1.13 -16.78
CA CYS A 170 -9.01 1.08 -16.84
C CYS A 170 -8.50 0.19 -17.98
N LYS A 171 -9.13 0.25 -19.14
CA LYS A 171 -8.78 -0.59 -20.31
C LYS A 171 -7.35 -0.33 -20.76
N GLY A 172 -6.53 -1.38 -20.78
CA GLY A 172 -5.14 -1.33 -21.18
C GLY A 172 -4.20 -0.68 -20.14
N GLU A 173 -4.68 -0.35 -18.95
CA GLU A 173 -3.91 0.36 -17.94
C GLU A 173 -3.08 -0.56 -17.03
N HIS A 174 -3.31 -1.87 -17.09
CA HIS A 174 -2.58 -2.88 -16.28
C HIS A 174 -2.60 -2.57 -14.78
N ARG A 175 -3.81 -2.38 -14.23
CA ARG A 175 -3.99 -2.09 -12.80
C ARG A 175 -4.24 -3.34 -11.99
N GLU A 176 -3.70 -3.37 -10.78
CA GLU A 176 -3.84 -4.46 -9.81
C GLU A 176 -4.47 -3.94 -8.52
N THR A 177 -4.85 -4.86 -7.64
CA THR A 177 -5.42 -4.57 -6.31
C THR A 177 -6.60 -3.58 -6.36
N PRO A 178 -7.65 -3.87 -7.15
CA PRO A 178 -8.77 -2.95 -7.30
C PRO A 178 -9.55 -2.81 -5.99
N ALA A 179 -9.93 -1.59 -5.65
CA ALA A 179 -10.79 -1.30 -4.50
C ALA A 179 -11.68 -0.10 -4.82
N ILE A 180 -12.92 -0.13 -4.38
CA ILE A 180 -13.86 1.01 -4.47
C ILE A 180 -14.35 1.36 -3.07
N ILE A 181 -14.47 2.64 -2.83
CA ILE A 181 -15.24 3.21 -1.71
C ILE A 181 -16.25 4.21 -2.25
N LYS A 182 -17.27 4.48 -1.47
CA LYS A 182 -18.27 5.50 -1.78
C LYS A 182 -18.32 6.53 -0.66
N LYS A 183 -18.28 7.81 -1.02
CA LYS A 183 -18.47 8.92 -0.10
C LYS A 183 -19.25 10.04 -0.75
N ASP A 184 -20.30 10.49 -0.09
CA ASP A 184 -21.14 11.62 -0.52
C ASP A 184 -21.62 11.48 -1.98
N GLY A 185 -22.07 10.28 -2.36
CA GLY A 185 -22.59 10.00 -3.70
C GLY A 185 -21.52 9.77 -4.78
N GLU A 186 -20.24 9.87 -4.44
CA GLU A 186 -19.13 9.64 -5.35
C GLU A 186 -18.49 8.28 -5.08
N TYR A 187 -18.21 7.53 -6.16
CA TYR A 187 -17.42 6.31 -6.10
C TYR A 187 -15.98 6.62 -6.45
N TYR A 188 -15.05 6.09 -5.67
CA TYR A 188 -13.61 6.25 -5.87
C TYR A 188 -12.96 4.88 -6.07
N PHE A 189 -12.33 4.70 -7.20
CA PHE A 189 -11.58 3.48 -7.54
C PHE A 189 -10.10 3.69 -7.29
N PHE A 190 -9.49 2.78 -6.54
CA PHE A 190 -8.05 2.77 -6.25
C PHE A 190 -7.40 1.53 -6.79
N SER A 191 -6.17 1.65 -7.22
CA SER A 191 -5.41 0.53 -7.77
C SER A 191 -3.90 0.77 -7.68
N SER A 192 -3.13 -0.33 -7.69
CA SER A 192 -1.70 -0.30 -7.86
C SER A 192 -1.31 -0.57 -9.32
N LYS A 193 -0.06 -0.23 -9.67
CA LYS A 193 0.53 -0.66 -10.94
C LYS A 193 0.91 -2.14 -10.86
N ALA A 194 0.89 -2.83 -12.00
CA ALA A 194 1.43 -4.19 -12.14
C ALA A 194 2.96 -4.12 -12.14
N SER A 195 3.57 -4.02 -10.97
CA SER A 195 5.02 -3.87 -10.77
C SER A 195 5.67 -5.05 -10.06
N GLY A 196 5.00 -6.20 -10.01
CA GLY A 196 5.43 -7.33 -9.21
C GLY A 196 5.35 -7.00 -7.72
N TRP A 197 6.45 -7.26 -6.99
CA TRP A 197 6.53 -6.99 -5.55
C TRP A 197 7.13 -5.63 -5.21
N TYR A 198 7.47 -4.82 -6.23
CA TYR A 198 8.05 -3.50 -6.01
C TYR A 198 7.01 -2.46 -5.61
N PRO A 199 7.41 -1.43 -4.85
CA PRO A 199 6.57 -0.26 -4.64
C PRO A 199 6.14 0.36 -5.95
N SER A 200 4.96 0.95 -5.99
CA SER A 200 4.46 1.60 -7.20
C SER A 200 3.49 2.74 -6.88
N GLN A 201 3.28 3.60 -7.87
CA GLN A 201 2.34 4.72 -7.78
C GLN A 201 0.91 4.20 -7.66
N THR A 202 0.21 4.55 -6.59
CA THR A 202 -1.24 4.37 -6.48
C THR A 202 -1.93 5.38 -7.37
N MET A 203 -2.98 4.95 -8.07
CA MET A 203 -3.81 5.82 -8.89
C MET A 203 -5.28 5.61 -8.54
N TYR A 204 -6.07 6.68 -8.73
CA TYR A 204 -7.52 6.63 -8.49
C TYR A 204 -8.29 7.26 -9.62
N ALA A 205 -9.55 6.88 -9.73
CA ALA A 205 -10.55 7.49 -10.59
C ALA A 205 -11.85 7.65 -9.82
N SER A 206 -12.76 8.48 -10.29
CA SER A 206 -14.05 8.70 -9.63
C SER A 206 -15.20 8.74 -10.62
N THR A 207 -16.41 8.47 -10.12
CA THR A 207 -17.66 8.55 -10.87
C THR A 207 -18.83 8.73 -9.91
N THR A 208 -19.95 9.19 -10.42
CA THR A 208 -21.24 9.16 -9.69
C THR A 208 -22.11 7.96 -10.09
N ASP A 209 -21.70 7.20 -11.11
CA ASP A 209 -22.42 6.03 -11.63
C ASP A 209 -21.44 4.91 -11.98
N LEU A 210 -21.52 3.78 -11.28
CA LEU A 210 -20.65 2.62 -11.50
C LEU A 210 -20.66 2.14 -12.94
N GLY A 211 -21.81 2.13 -13.58
CA GLY A 211 -21.99 1.69 -14.98
C GLY A 211 -21.74 2.79 -16.00
N GLY A 212 -21.48 4.00 -15.57
CA GLY A 212 -21.28 5.15 -16.42
C GLY A 212 -19.82 5.44 -16.75
N ALA A 213 -19.56 6.70 -17.11
CA ALA A 213 -18.22 7.17 -17.38
C ALA A 213 -17.45 7.46 -16.11
N TRP A 214 -16.21 7.01 -16.06
CA TRP A 214 -15.25 7.31 -14.99
C TRP A 214 -14.28 8.39 -15.44
N THR A 215 -13.75 9.15 -14.50
CA THR A 215 -12.61 10.02 -14.78
C THR A 215 -11.41 9.18 -15.23
N SER A 216 -10.45 9.80 -15.91
CA SER A 216 -9.15 9.17 -16.11
C SER A 216 -8.45 8.94 -14.77
N LEU A 217 -7.49 8.01 -14.76
CA LEU A 217 -6.67 7.73 -13.57
C LEU A 217 -5.84 8.94 -13.18
N ARG A 218 -5.79 9.22 -11.88
CA ARG A 218 -5.02 10.30 -11.28
C ARG A 218 -4.04 9.72 -10.27
N GLU A 219 -2.85 10.29 -10.20
CA GLU A 219 -1.83 9.92 -9.21
C GLU A 219 -2.25 10.38 -7.81
N ILE A 220 -1.92 9.58 -6.79
CA ILE A 220 -2.22 9.89 -5.40
C ILE A 220 -1.14 9.33 -4.47
N GLY A 221 -0.94 9.97 -3.32
CA GLY A 221 0.10 9.62 -2.37
C GLY A 221 1.46 10.13 -2.82
N ASN A 222 2.37 9.23 -3.13
CA ASN A 222 3.63 9.56 -3.78
C ASN A 222 4.00 8.53 -4.85
N ASN A 223 5.14 8.71 -5.50
CA ASN A 223 5.58 7.87 -6.61
C ASN A 223 5.71 6.37 -6.28
N SER A 224 5.86 6.04 -5.02
CA SER A 224 6.08 4.66 -4.54
C SER A 224 5.06 4.20 -3.50
N THR A 225 3.96 4.92 -3.33
CA THR A 225 3.01 4.66 -2.23
C THR A 225 3.74 4.55 -0.89
N PHE A 226 4.67 5.49 -0.66
CA PHE A 226 5.51 5.54 0.54
C PHE A 226 6.32 4.26 0.77
N GLY A 227 6.90 3.71 -0.30
CA GLY A 227 7.71 2.50 -0.29
C GLY A 227 6.91 1.20 -0.21
N ALA A 228 5.71 1.18 -0.75
CA ALA A 228 4.80 0.05 -0.66
C ALA A 228 3.93 -0.10 -1.91
N GLN A 229 3.16 -1.16 -1.97
CA GLN A 229 2.11 -1.38 -2.96
C GLN A 229 0.75 -1.21 -2.28
N PHE A 230 -0.14 -0.41 -2.87
CA PHE A 230 -1.52 -0.28 -2.40
C PHE A 230 -2.19 -1.66 -2.34
N ASN A 231 -2.92 -1.90 -1.27
CA ASN A 231 -3.68 -3.13 -1.11
C ASN A 231 -5.17 -2.86 -0.92
N ASN A 232 -5.51 -1.95 0.02
CA ASN A 232 -6.89 -1.84 0.47
C ASN A 232 -7.12 -0.48 1.13
N ILE A 233 -8.37 -0.02 1.09
CA ILE A 233 -8.81 1.19 1.76
C ILE A 233 -10.04 0.87 2.61
N ARG A 234 -10.07 1.35 3.85
CA ARG A 234 -11.16 1.08 4.79
C ARG A 234 -11.56 2.32 5.54
N ARG A 235 -12.86 2.44 5.75
CA ARG A 235 -13.37 3.35 6.76
C ARG A 235 -13.20 2.70 8.14
N ILE A 236 -12.62 3.47 9.06
CA ILE A 236 -12.49 3.08 10.46
C ILE A 236 -13.16 4.16 11.29
N GLY A 237 -13.90 3.74 12.31
CA GLY A 237 -14.70 4.66 13.12
C GLY A 237 -16.08 4.92 12.54
N THR A 238 -16.87 5.68 13.27
CA THR A 238 -18.26 6.02 12.91
C THR A 238 -18.35 7.32 12.10
N ASP A 239 -17.38 8.23 12.26
CA ASP A 239 -17.24 9.40 11.40
C ASP A 239 -16.57 8.99 10.08
N LYS A 240 -17.16 9.41 8.96
CA LYS A 240 -16.74 9.02 7.61
C LYS A 240 -15.77 10.00 6.94
N SER A 241 -15.20 10.91 7.70
CA SER A 241 -14.35 11.96 7.12
C SER A 241 -12.99 11.46 6.64
N THR A 242 -12.43 10.44 7.32
CA THR A 242 -11.08 9.96 7.09
C THR A 242 -11.05 8.44 6.91
N TYR A 243 -10.24 7.98 5.97
CA TYR A 243 -10.11 6.56 5.64
C TYR A 243 -8.67 6.12 5.81
N GLY A 244 -8.48 4.91 6.33
CA GLY A 244 -7.18 4.26 6.35
C GLY A 244 -6.89 3.56 5.04
N VAL A 245 -5.67 3.74 4.54
CA VAL A 245 -5.15 3.07 3.35
C VAL A 245 -4.07 2.10 3.79
N TRP A 246 -4.27 0.83 3.52
CA TRP A 246 -3.29 -0.22 3.78
C TRP A 246 -2.52 -0.53 2.51
N SER A 247 -1.21 -0.53 2.64
CA SER A 247 -0.27 -0.89 1.59
C SER A 247 0.74 -1.85 2.17
N TYR A 248 1.41 -2.64 1.32
CA TYR A 248 2.40 -3.60 1.78
C TYR A 248 3.76 -3.32 1.16
N HIS A 249 4.75 -3.25 2.04
CA HIS A 249 6.16 -3.32 1.66
C HIS A 249 6.53 -4.80 1.54
N TRP A 250 6.96 -5.21 0.34
CA TRP A 250 7.25 -6.60 -0.01
C TRP A 250 8.75 -6.86 -0.08
N GLY A 251 9.52 -6.34 0.87
CA GLY A 251 10.99 -6.43 0.86
C GLY A 251 11.54 -7.84 0.74
N ALA A 252 10.93 -8.80 1.44
CA ALA A 252 11.36 -10.20 1.38
C ALA A 252 11.14 -10.83 0.00
N GLN A 253 10.18 -10.35 -0.78
CA GLN A 253 9.91 -10.86 -2.12
C GLN A 253 10.80 -10.22 -3.18
N TYR A 254 11.03 -8.91 -3.15
CA TYR A 254 11.84 -8.28 -4.18
C TYR A 254 13.34 -8.27 -3.85
N HIS A 255 13.69 -8.35 -2.57
CA HIS A 255 15.09 -8.37 -2.17
C HIS A 255 15.30 -9.11 -0.85
N HIS A 256 15.89 -10.31 -0.92
CA HIS A 256 16.15 -11.16 0.24
C HIS A 256 17.08 -10.57 1.30
N LYS A 257 17.76 -9.46 0.97
CA LYS A 257 18.65 -8.74 1.91
C LYS A 257 17.96 -7.58 2.61
N ASP A 258 16.68 -7.31 2.31
CA ASP A 258 15.93 -6.28 3.04
C ASP A 258 15.71 -6.77 4.48
N PRO A 259 16.32 -6.10 5.48
CA PRO A 259 16.22 -6.54 6.87
C PRO A 259 14.82 -6.37 7.45
N ASP A 260 14.00 -5.51 6.87
CA ASP A 260 12.65 -5.23 7.34
C ASP A 260 11.64 -6.28 6.84
N GLY A 261 12.00 -7.06 5.81
CA GLY A 261 11.14 -8.09 5.25
C GLY A 261 9.83 -7.52 4.69
N ASN A 262 8.72 -8.16 5.02
CA ASN A 262 7.39 -7.72 4.60
C ASN A 262 6.66 -7.08 5.77
N PHE A 263 6.05 -5.92 5.54
CA PHE A 263 5.27 -5.24 6.57
C PHE A 263 4.19 -4.34 5.96
N PRO A 264 3.08 -4.10 6.70
CA PRO A 264 2.07 -3.15 6.25
C PRO A 264 2.53 -1.71 6.47
N ARG A 265 2.02 -0.82 5.61
CA ARG A 265 2.18 0.62 5.75
C ARG A 265 0.82 1.28 5.66
N VAL A 266 0.48 2.09 6.66
CA VAL A 266 -0.83 2.73 6.73
C VAL A 266 -0.69 4.21 6.43
N SER A 267 -1.49 4.68 5.48
CA SER A 267 -1.65 6.09 5.11
C SER A 267 -3.07 6.54 5.38
N VAL A 268 -3.33 7.82 5.24
CA VAL A 268 -4.65 8.41 5.48
C VAL A 268 -5.15 9.07 4.20
N ALA A 269 -6.36 8.71 3.78
CA ALA A 269 -7.01 9.31 2.62
C ALA A 269 -8.17 10.20 3.04
N SER A 270 -8.34 11.30 2.31
CA SER A 270 -9.46 12.22 2.44
C SER A 270 -10.09 12.47 1.06
N PHE A 271 -11.38 12.78 1.03
CA PHE A 271 -12.16 12.87 -0.19
C PHE A 271 -12.97 14.15 -0.23
N ASN A 272 -13.06 14.75 -1.40
CA ASN A 272 -13.89 15.93 -1.64
C ASN A 272 -14.29 16.02 -3.10
N GLN A 273 -15.59 15.92 -3.41
CA GLN A 273 -16.19 16.18 -4.73
C GLN A 273 -15.47 15.51 -5.91
N GLY A 274 -15.21 14.21 -5.79
CA GLY A 274 -14.54 13.44 -6.84
C GLY A 274 -13.02 13.46 -6.78
N TYR A 275 -12.43 14.23 -5.86
CA TYR A 275 -10.99 14.30 -5.62
C TYR A 275 -10.61 13.59 -4.34
N ALA A 276 -9.43 12.99 -4.35
CA ALA A 276 -8.88 12.29 -3.18
C ALA A 276 -7.45 12.75 -2.91
N SER A 277 -7.06 12.72 -1.64
CA SER A 277 -5.68 12.88 -1.19
C SER A 277 -5.28 11.70 -0.33
N MET A 278 -4.01 11.36 -0.31
CA MET A 278 -3.46 10.32 0.53
C MET A 278 -2.11 10.76 1.07
N ASP A 279 -2.01 10.82 2.39
CA ASP A 279 -0.83 11.32 3.09
C ASP A 279 -0.26 10.28 4.03
N TYR A 280 1.06 10.27 4.14
CA TYR A 280 1.79 9.46 5.08
C TYR A 280 2.05 10.24 6.37
N TYR A 281 1.79 9.58 7.49
CA TYR A 281 2.15 10.07 8.83
C TYR A 281 2.92 8.98 9.55
N ARG A 282 3.99 9.36 10.22
CA ARG A 282 4.80 8.38 10.97
C ARG A 282 4.00 7.70 12.06
N TYR A 283 3.15 8.45 12.76
CA TYR A 283 2.34 7.95 13.86
C TYR A 283 0.86 8.19 13.61
N LEU A 284 0.05 7.20 13.97
CA LEU A 284 -1.40 7.23 13.85
C LEU A 284 -2.01 6.82 15.18
N GLU A 285 -3.06 7.51 15.61
CA GLU A 285 -3.88 7.13 16.73
C GLU A 285 -5.19 6.51 16.23
N PHE A 286 -5.77 5.62 17.02
CA PHE A 286 -7.08 5.07 16.74
C PHE A 286 -8.12 5.66 17.68
N ASP A 287 -9.27 6.02 17.14
CA ASP A 287 -10.43 6.49 17.88
C ASP A 287 -11.68 5.82 17.31
N GLU A 288 -12.60 5.37 18.19
CA GLU A 288 -13.81 4.68 17.76
C GLU A 288 -14.73 5.56 16.91
N LYS A 289 -14.76 6.85 17.17
CA LYS A 289 -15.58 7.81 16.43
C LYS A 289 -14.91 8.25 15.14
N TYR A 290 -13.68 8.72 15.25
CA TYR A 290 -12.98 9.35 14.13
C TYR A 290 -12.13 8.37 13.31
N GLY A 291 -11.91 7.16 13.82
CA GLY A 291 -11.10 6.15 13.17
C GLY A 291 -9.61 6.41 13.34
N ILE A 292 -8.92 6.65 12.24
CA ILE A 292 -7.49 6.93 12.25
C ILE A 292 -7.25 8.42 12.33
N ILE A 293 -6.53 8.85 13.37
CA ILE A 293 -6.14 10.24 13.59
C ILE A 293 -4.64 10.34 13.34
N PRO A 294 -4.20 11.14 12.35
CA PRO A 294 -2.77 11.34 12.11
C PRO A 294 -2.14 12.16 13.23
N VAL A 295 -0.95 11.76 13.65
CA VAL A 295 -0.14 12.51 14.60
C VAL A 295 0.99 13.17 13.82
N GLN A 296 0.96 14.50 13.77
CA GLN A 296 1.99 15.27 13.09
C GLN A 296 3.32 15.21 13.85
N ASN A 297 4.37 14.92 13.11
CA ASN A 297 5.72 14.78 13.63
C ASN A 297 6.56 16.06 13.49
N GLY A 298 5.91 17.22 13.56
CA GLY A 298 6.48 18.53 13.35
C GLY A 298 6.22 19.10 11.96
N LYS A 299 6.85 20.23 11.67
CA LYS A 299 6.73 20.90 10.38
C LYS A 299 7.68 20.27 9.35
N ASN A 300 7.34 20.40 8.08
CA ASN A 300 8.28 20.17 6.99
C ASN A 300 9.28 21.33 6.96
N LEU A 301 10.49 21.06 7.45
CA LEU A 301 11.55 22.05 7.63
C LEU A 301 12.27 22.42 6.33
N THR A 302 12.17 21.56 5.31
CA THR A 302 12.89 21.71 4.04
C THR A 302 11.99 22.24 2.92
N LEU A 303 10.68 22.37 3.16
CA LEU A 303 9.74 22.79 2.10
C LEU A 303 10.12 24.16 1.52
N ASN A 304 10.39 24.16 0.21
CA ASN A 304 10.81 25.35 -0.56
C ASN A 304 12.10 26.00 -0.07
N MET A 305 12.95 25.25 0.62
CA MET A 305 14.23 25.73 1.09
C MET A 305 15.30 25.63 -0.01
N PRO A 306 16.30 26.54 0.00
CA PRO A 306 17.37 26.51 -1.00
C PRO A 306 18.19 25.23 -0.96
N VAL A 307 18.50 24.71 -2.13
CA VAL A 307 19.35 23.52 -2.31
C VAL A 307 20.50 23.87 -3.24
N THR A 308 21.71 23.57 -2.82
CA THR A 308 22.90 23.59 -3.67
C THR A 308 23.28 22.18 -4.06
N SER A 309 23.71 21.98 -5.30
CA SER A 309 24.18 20.69 -5.82
C SER A 309 25.54 20.88 -6.47
N GLN A 310 26.46 19.93 -6.23
CA GLN A 310 27.76 19.90 -6.87
C GLN A 310 27.70 19.34 -8.30
N VAL A 311 26.62 18.64 -8.62
CA VAL A 311 26.35 18.12 -9.96
C VAL A 311 25.24 18.91 -10.61
N SER A 312 25.21 18.94 -11.94
CA SER A 312 24.12 19.54 -12.70
C SER A 312 23.00 18.54 -12.94
N GLY A 313 21.75 19.05 -13.05
CA GLY A 313 20.58 18.24 -13.32
C GLY A 313 20.41 17.94 -14.81
N ALA A 314 20.01 16.71 -15.12
CA ALA A 314 19.61 16.34 -16.47
C ALA A 314 18.40 17.19 -16.93
N LYS A 315 18.32 17.47 -18.22
CA LYS A 315 17.22 18.26 -18.83
C LYS A 315 17.03 19.66 -18.22
N GLY A 316 18.06 20.22 -17.61
CA GLY A 316 18.01 21.54 -16.99
C GLY A 316 17.23 21.61 -15.69
N VAL A 317 16.87 20.48 -15.09
CA VAL A 317 16.17 20.43 -13.79
C VAL A 317 17.09 20.97 -12.70
N LYS A 318 16.56 21.87 -11.86
CA LYS A 318 17.30 22.47 -10.75
C LYS A 318 17.17 21.62 -9.48
N ALA A 319 18.19 21.68 -8.64
CA ALA A 319 18.23 20.89 -7.39
C ALA A 319 17.13 21.29 -6.39
N ASP A 320 16.56 22.48 -6.48
CA ASP A 320 15.47 22.90 -5.59
C ASP A 320 14.18 22.09 -5.77
N CYS A 321 14.05 21.30 -6.84
CA CYS A 321 12.92 20.39 -7.00
C CYS A 321 12.87 19.32 -5.87
N ILE A 322 13.99 18.99 -5.23
CA ILE A 322 14.00 17.98 -4.15
C ILE A 322 13.42 18.49 -2.83
N THR A 323 13.07 19.77 -2.74
CA THR A 323 12.41 20.37 -1.57
C THR A 323 11.10 21.06 -1.90
N ASP A 324 10.53 20.83 -3.08
CA ASP A 324 9.31 21.50 -3.54
C ASP A 324 8.01 20.88 -2.97
N GLY A 325 8.11 19.76 -2.26
CA GLY A 325 6.97 19.07 -1.66
C GLY A 325 6.20 18.16 -2.64
N ALA A 326 6.70 17.97 -3.86
CA ALA A 326 6.04 17.18 -4.91
C ALA A 326 6.84 15.90 -5.21
N ASP A 327 6.25 14.75 -4.96
CA ASP A 327 6.88 13.45 -5.18
C ASP A 327 5.94 12.41 -5.82
N LEU A 328 5.01 12.86 -6.64
CA LEU A 328 4.25 11.98 -7.52
C LEU A 328 5.12 11.51 -8.70
N ASN A 329 4.74 10.42 -9.33
CA ASN A 329 5.51 9.89 -10.46
C ASN A 329 5.69 10.90 -11.61
N SER A 330 4.70 11.79 -11.82
CA SER A 330 4.76 12.87 -12.81
C SER A 330 5.47 14.13 -12.34
N SER A 331 5.85 14.22 -11.06
CA SER A 331 6.57 15.36 -10.51
C SER A 331 8.01 15.42 -11.03
N ASP A 332 8.63 16.59 -10.94
CA ASP A 332 10.05 16.76 -11.29
C ASP A 332 10.92 15.95 -10.32
N PHE A 333 11.97 15.37 -10.86
CA PHE A 333 13.02 14.72 -10.08
C PHE A 333 14.39 15.15 -10.55
N PHE A 334 15.35 15.15 -9.64
CA PHE A 334 16.72 15.51 -9.95
C PHE A 334 17.52 14.26 -10.32
N GLN A 335 18.00 14.22 -11.55
CA GLN A 335 18.92 13.20 -12.06
C GLN A 335 20.24 13.86 -12.42
N LYS A 336 21.36 13.27 -12.01
CA LYS A 336 22.68 13.74 -12.38
C LYS A 336 22.86 13.75 -13.89
N SER A 337 23.25 14.91 -14.42
CA SER A 337 23.56 15.07 -15.85
C SER A 337 24.92 14.50 -16.21
N SER A 338 25.06 13.97 -17.42
CA SER A 338 26.37 13.64 -18.01
C SER A 338 27.27 14.87 -18.19
N ASN A 339 26.69 16.07 -18.22
CA ASN A 339 27.42 17.36 -18.34
C ASN A 339 27.86 17.90 -16.98
N SER A 340 27.75 17.15 -15.90
CA SER A 340 28.23 17.55 -14.58
C SER A 340 29.74 17.76 -14.62
N PRO A 341 30.27 18.69 -13.79
CA PRO A 341 31.72 18.90 -13.69
C PRO A 341 32.48 17.59 -13.42
N VAL A 342 33.60 17.41 -14.06
CA VAL A 342 34.43 16.21 -13.87
C VAL A 342 34.87 16.10 -12.42
N GLY A 343 34.62 14.93 -11.82
CA GLY A 343 34.97 14.65 -10.42
C GLY A 343 34.07 15.31 -9.39
N ALA A 344 33.01 16.01 -9.80
CA ALA A 344 32.05 16.60 -8.86
C ALA A 344 31.36 15.50 -8.05
N PRO A 345 31.35 15.59 -6.71
CA PRO A 345 30.64 14.61 -5.90
C PRO A 345 29.12 14.77 -6.05
N HIS A 346 28.39 13.66 -6.03
CA HIS A 346 26.92 13.65 -6.07
C HIS A 346 26.40 14.05 -4.68
N LEU A 347 26.33 15.35 -4.44
CA LEU A 347 26.15 15.94 -3.13
C LEU A 347 25.20 17.13 -3.19
N PHE A 348 24.27 17.15 -2.22
CA PHE A 348 23.29 18.22 -2.05
C PHE A 348 23.41 18.82 -0.65
N VAL A 349 23.25 20.13 -0.55
CA VAL A 349 23.12 20.82 0.73
C VAL A 349 21.81 21.60 0.74
N VAL A 350 20.98 21.32 1.73
CA VAL A 350 19.73 22.05 1.99
C VAL A 350 19.98 23.02 3.13
N ASP A 351 19.70 24.30 2.89
CA ASP A 351 19.73 25.34 3.91
C ASP A 351 18.31 25.57 4.44
N MET A 352 18.02 25.08 5.63
CA MET A 352 16.72 25.27 6.27
C MET A 352 16.53 26.67 6.85
N GLN A 353 17.57 27.53 6.76
CA GLN A 353 17.57 28.96 7.17
C GLN A 353 17.42 29.20 8.66
N LYS A 354 17.13 28.18 9.44
CA LYS A 354 17.05 28.22 10.91
C LYS A 354 17.55 26.91 11.49
N ASN A 355 18.17 26.99 12.67
CA ASN A 355 18.42 25.77 13.44
C ASN A 355 17.10 25.12 13.83
N ALA A 356 17.01 23.84 13.67
CA ALA A 356 15.81 23.05 13.99
C ALA A 356 16.20 21.69 14.54
N LYS A 357 15.40 21.20 15.47
CA LYS A 357 15.48 19.83 15.95
C LYS A 357 14.73 18.94 14.96
N ILE A 358 15.45 18.04 14.32
CA ILE A 358 14.90 17.14 13.29
C ILE A 358 14.46 15.84 13.97
N SER A 359 13.26 15.38 13.64
CA SER A 359 12.72 14.11 14.16
C SER A 359 12.69 13.01 13.11
N GLU A 360 12.55 13.37 11.83
CA GLU A 360 12.46 12.42 10.73
C GLU A 360 12.91 13.05 9.42
N ILE A 361 13.53 12.21 8.57
CA ILE A 361 13.84 12.55 7.18
C ILE A 361 13.16 11.51 6.29
N ASN A 362 12.51 11.98 5.23
CA ASN A 362 11.95 11.15 4.18
C ASN A 362 12.67 11.42 2.87
N LEU A 363 13.11 10.36 2.21
CA LEU A 363 13.77 10.41 0.91
C LEU A 363 12.93 9.65 -0.11
N SER A 364 12.42 10.36 -1.12
CA SER A 364 11.65 9.79 -2.22
C SER A 364 12.53 9.69 -3.47
N THR A 365 12.69 8.48 -3.99
CA THR A 365 13.58 8.21 -5.13
C THR A 365 12.82 7.58 -6.29
N ARG A 366 13.39 7.70 -7.47
CA ARG A 366 12.83 7.20 -8.73
C ARG A 366 12.71 5.67 -8.74
N LEU A 367 11.62 5.19 -9.31
CA LEU A 367 11.39 3.78 -9.63
C LEU A 367 11.41 3.61 -11.15
N VAL A 368 12.23 2.69 -11.64
CA VAL A 368 12.24 2.30 -13.05
C VAL A 368 11.77 0.86 -13.13
N ASN A 369 10.59 0.68 -13.70
CA ASN A 369 9.93 -0.62 -13.76
C ASN A 369 10.84 -1.71 -14.37
N GLY A 370 11.05 -2.78 -13.60
CA GLY A 370 11.92 -3.89 -13.99
C GLY A 370 13.42 -3.64 -13.77
N SER A 371 13.78 -2.48 -13.24
CA SER A 371 15.18 -2.08 -13.00
C SER A 371 15.32 -1.22 -11.76
N GLU A 372 14.56 -1.56 -10.73
CA GLU A 372 14.52 -0.83 -9.47
C GLU A 372 15.90 -0.83 -8.82
N ALA A 373 16.28 0.34 -8.33
CA ALA A 373 17.58 0.56 -7.75
C ALA A 373 17.48 1.20 -6.37
N ALA A 374 18.36 0.77 -5.48
CA ALA A 374 18.51 1.33 -4.15
C ALA A 374 19.62 2.38 -4.12
N TYR A 375 19.38 3.46 -3.40
CA TYR A 375 20.35 4.50 -3.14
C TYR A 375 21.28 4.10 -2.00
N LYS A 376 22.59 4.30 -2.21
CA LYS A 376 23.64 4.20 -1.19
C LYS A 376 24.05 5.63 -0.85
N TYR A 377 23.79 6.06 0.37
CA TYR A 377 23.87 7.49 0.73
C TYR A 377 24.20 7.70 2.19
N THR A 378 24.56 8.95 2.53
CA THR A 378 24.62 9.42 3.91
C THR A 378 23.88 10.75 4.03
N VAL A 379 23.36 11.03 5.22
CA VAL A 379 22.81 12.34 5.57
C VAL A 379 23.57 12.88 6.75
N GLU A 380 24.04 14.12 6.64
CA GLU A 380 24.80 14.81 7.66
C GLU A 380 24.13 16.14 8.01
N GLY A 381 24.24 16.55 9.26
CA GLY A 381 23.73 17.83 9.77
C GLY A 381 24.83 18.78 10.16
N SER A 382 24.57 20.08 10.01
CA SER A 382 25.50 21.14 10.40
C SER A 382 24.75 22.38 10.91
N GLN A 383 25.35 23.06 11.87
CA GLN A 383 24.87 24.36 12.37
C GLN A 383 25.43 25.53 11.57
N ASP A 384 26.66 25.41 11.08
CA ASP A 384 27.42 26.51 10.45
C ASP A 384 27.66 26.31 8.94
N GLY A 385 27.27 25.17 8.38
CA GLY A 385 27.52 24.80 6.99
C GLY A 385 28.96 24.39 6.69
N LYS A 386 29.79 24.25 7.71
CA LYS A 386 31.22 23.90 7.59
C LYS A 386 31.55 22.57 8.26
N SER A 387 31.14 22.42 9.51
CA SER A 387 31.32 21.18 10.27
C SER A 387 30.06 20.36 10.25
N TYR A 388 30.18 19.12 9.80
CA TYR A 388 29.05 18.20 9.62
C TYR A 388 29.17 16.98 10.52
N LYS A 389 28.04 16.53 11.03
CA LYS A 389 27.91 15.31 11.83
C LYS A 389 27.03 14.31 11.08
N MET A 390 27.43 13.05 11.03
CA MET A 390 26.62 11.97 10.44
C MET A 390 25.33 11.78 11.23
N LEU A 391 24.20 11.87 10.55
CA LEU A 391 22.88 11.59 11.10
C LEU A 391 22.36 10.23 10.65
N ILE A 392 22.58 9.89 9.38
CA ILE A 392 22.10 8.65 8.77
C ILE A 392 23.21 8.08 7.90
N ASP A 393 23.51 6.80 8.15
CA ASP A 393 24.37 6.01 7.27
C ASP A 393 23.50 5.04 6.47
N GLY A 394 23.17 5.42 5.23
CA GLY A 394 22.39 4.64 4.30
C GLY A 394 23.22 3.89 3.27
N ARG A 395 24.54 3.69 3.49
CA ARG A 395 25.42 3.03 2.53
C ARG A 395 25.12 1.52 2.37
N THR A 396 24.41 0.94 3.32
CA THR A 396 23.95 -0.46 3.27
C THR A 396 22.45 -0.59 2.93
N ASN A 397 21.81 0.50 2.54
CA ASN A 397 20.39 0.48 2.20
C ASN A 397 20.09 -0.39 0.96
N TRP A 398 19.00 -1.15 1.02
CA TRP A 398 18.45 -1.93 -0.09
C TRP A 398 17.00 -1.62 -0.41
N GLN A 399 16.36 -0.74 0.33
CA GLN A 399 14.99 -0.31 0.05
C GLN A 399 14.95 0.63 -1.15
N VAL A 400 13.91 0.50 -1.96
CA VAL A 400 13.72 1.31 -3.16
C VAL A 400 12.53 2.26 -2.99
N GLY A 401 12.56 3.40 -3.65
CA GLY A 401 11.44 4.32 -3.80
C GLY A 401 11.23 5.29 -2.65
N PHE A 402 11.23 4.84 -1.41
CA PHE A 402 10.95 5.71 -0.26
C PHE A 402 11.66 5.22 1.00
N GLN A 403 12.34 6.17 1.67
CA GLN A 403 13.02 5.93 2.93
C GLN A 403 12.38 6.75 4.04
N ILE A 404 12.09 6.11 5.16
CA ILE A 404 11.61 6.77 6.38
C ILE A 404 12.69 6.63 7.43
N LEU A 405 13.30 7.76 7.77
CA LEU A 405 14.54 7.81 8.53
C LEU A 405 14.31 8.58 9.84
N PRO A 406 14.04 7.89 10.96
CA PRO A 406 13.95 8.54 12.26
C PRO A 406 15.29 9.14 12.67
N ILE A 407 15.27 10.34 13.26
CA ILE A 407 16.42 11.02 13.80
C ILE A 407 16.24 11.15 15.31
N GLU A 408 17.16 10.56 16.06
CA GLU A 408 17.15 10.60 17.53
C GLU A 408 18.10 11.67 18.10
N ASP A 409 18.97 12.24 17.25
CA ASP A 409 19.87 13.31 17.65
C ASP A 409 19.08 14.57 18.03
N ALA A 410 19.21 15.00 19.28
CA ALA A 410 18.51 16.16 19.81
C ALA A 410 19.18 17.48 19.42
N THR A 411 20.35 17.46 18.79
CA THR A 411 21.08 18.66 18.37
C THR A 411 20.31 19.36 17.25
N PRO A 412 20.11 20.69 17.35
CA PRO A 412 19.50 21.43 16.24
C PRO A 412 20.51 21.64 15.12
N TYR A 413 20.03 21.55 13.88
CA TYR A 413 20.83 21.78 12.69
C TYR A 413 20.11 22.76 11.74
N ARG A 414 20.89 23.56 11.02
CA ARG A 414 20.38 24.44 9.96
C ARG A 414 20.58 23.83 8.59
N TYR A 415 21.69 23.13 8.37
CA TYR A 415 22.07 22.56 7.07
C TYR A 415 21.98 21.05 7.12
N LEU A 416 21.40 20.46 6.06
CA LEU A 416 21.43 19.03 5.82
C LEU A 416 22.19 18.73 4.54
N ARG A 417 23.10 17.78 4.60
CA ARG A 417 23.91 17.36 3.46
C ARG A 417 23.58 15.92 3.08
N LEU A 418 23.06 15.74 1.88
CA LEU A 418 22.81 14.42 1.29
C LEU A 418 23.94 14.10 0.33
N ARG A 419 24.68 13.04 0.62
CA ARG A 419 25.72 12.51 -0.26
C ARG A 419 25.28 11.16 -0.82
N VAL A 420 25.27 11.05 -2.15
CA VAL A 420 24.95 9.81 -2.84
C VAL A 420 26.25 9.14 -3.29
N TYR A 421 26.51 7.95 -2.75
CA TYR A 421 27.70 7.14 -3.10
C TYR A 421 27.43 6.25 -4.30
N GLY A 422 26.20 5.86 -4.54
CA GLY A 422 25.82 5.03 -5.66
C GLY A 422 24.33 4.77 -5.72
N VAL A 423 23.89 4.35 -6.89
CA VAL A 423 22.56 3.83 -7.17
C VAL A 423 22.78 2.42 -7.72
N VAL A 424 22.25 1.40 -7.05
CA VAL A 424 22.58 0.01 -7.28
C VAL A 424 21.31 -0.77 -7.62
N ASN A 425 21.34 -1.51 -8.73
CA ASN A 425 20.26 -2.40 -9.10
C ASN A 425 20.12 -3.53 -8.06
N VAL A 426 18.94 -3.72 -7.51
CA VAL A 426 18.71 -4.69 -6.42
C VAL A 426 18.82 -6.15 -6.86
N HIS A 427 18.68 -6.44 -8.15
CA HIS A 427 18.80 -7.80 -8.68
C HIS A 427 20.25 -8.20 -8.96
N THR A 428 21.01 -7.31 -9.60
CA THR A 428 22.35 -7.60 -10.10
C THR A 428 23.47 -7.12 -9.19
N ASN A 429 23.17 -6.24 -8.24
CA ASN A 429 24.14 -5.54 -7.40
C ASN A 429 25.12 -4.65 -8.21
N ASN A 430 24.80 -4.36 -9.45
CA ASN A 430 25.62 -3.51 -10.32
C ASN A 430 25.20 -2.05 -10.21
N SER A 431 26.14 -1.15 -10.53
CA SER A 431 25.83 0.28 -10.62
C SER A 431 24.70 0.53 -11.62
N ALA A 432 23.73 1.33 -11.23
CA ALA A 432 22.56 1.69 -12.02
C ALA A 432 22.33 3.20 -11.99
N MET A 433 23.39 3.98 -12.19
CA MET A 433 23.30 5.46 -12.16
C MET A 433 22.33 6.03 -13.20
N TRP A 434 22.01 5.29 -14.24
CA TRP A 434 20.97 5.65 -15.21
C TRP A 434 19.55 5.67 -14.60
N ALA A 435 19.34 4.96 -13.49
CA ALA A 435 18.09 4.98 -12.73
C ALA A 435 18.10 6.06 -11.62
N ASP A 436 19.12 6.91 -11.56
CA ASP A 436 19.19 8.02 -10.61
C ASP A 436 17.99 8.94 -10.77
N GLY A 437 17.45 9.39 -9.65
CA GLY A 437 16.37 10.37 -9.59
C GLY A 437 15.88 10.56 -8.16
N ILE A 438 15.97 11.80 -7.68
CA ILE A 438 15.47 12.17 -6.35
C ILE A 438 14.27 13.09 -6.57
N TYR A 439 13.09 12.65 -6.10
CA TYR A 439 11.88 13.46 -6.12
C TYR A 439 11.86 14.45 -4.96
N GLU A 440 12.10 13.95 -3.73
CA GLU A 440 11.95 14.75 -2.53
C GLU A 440 12.91 14.30 -1.44
N PHE A 441 13.46 15.29 -0.76
CA PHE A 441 14.26 15.15 0.45
C PHE A 441 13.62 16.05 1.50
N ALA A 442 12.81 15.45 2.38
CA ALA A 442 12.00 16.18 3.34
C ALA A 442 12.46 15.89 4.76
N ALA A 443 12.68 16.94 5.56
CA ALA A 443 12.97 16.83 6.98
C ALA A 443 11.82 17.42 7.79
N PHE A 444 11.44 16.72 8.84
CA PHE A 444 10.36 17.12 9.74
C PHE A 444 10.91 17.34 11.15
N GLY A 445 10.38 18.34 11.83
CA GLY A 445 10.81 18.65 13.19
C GLY A 445 10.27 19.98 13.68
N MET A 446 10.97 20.55 14.66
CA MET A 446 10.58 21.79 15.30
C MET A 446 11.68 22.84 15.12
N PRO A 447 11.35 24.02 14.52
CA PRO A 447 12.26 25.17 14.53
C PRO A 447 12.56 25.61 15.95
N GLN A 448 13.77 26.07 16.18
CA GLN A 448 14.17 26.67 17.45
C GLN A 448 13.95 28.16 17.46
#